data_1b3c7b7fd78bbc149c9ce08df1f62f32
#
_entry.id   1b3c7b7fd78bbc149c9ce08df1f62f32
#
_cell.length_a   1.000
_cell.length_b   1.000
_cell.length_c   1.000
_cell.angle_alpha   90.00
_cell.angle_beta   90.00
_cell.angle_gamma   90.00
#
_symmetry.space_group_name_H-M   'P 1'
#
loop_
_entity.id
_entity.type
_entity.pdbx_description
1 polymer ?
#
loop_
_entity_poly.entity_id
_entity_poly.type
_entity_poly.pdbx_seq_one_letter_code
_entity_poly.pdbx_strand_id
1 'polypeptide(L)'
;MKYLYLHGLGQKPNSWNRVIKETKVSESSVNLSLAEILEGKSATYKELYSAFSSECDKENDGIILCGLSLGAVLALNYAIDHPDKVKALVLIAAQYKMPKKLMKVQNILFHLMPNSAFNKMGFKKAD
;
A
#
# COMPACT_ATOMS: atom_id res chain seq x y z
N MET A 1 -14.61 13.87 1.37
CA MET A 1 -14.07 12.55 1.77
C MET A 1 -13.31 11.94 0.61
N LYS A 2 -12.13 11.44 0.86
CA LYS A 2 -11.25 10.88 -0.19
C LYS A 2 -11.22 9.37 -0.13
N TYR A 3 -11.19 8.75 -1.31
CA TYR A 3 -10.93 7.31 -1.49
C TYR A 3 -9.45 7.14 -1.83
N LEU A 4 -8.69 6.48 -0.98
CA LEU A 4 -7.29 6.17 -1.22
C LEU A 4 -7.16 4.70 -1.62
N TYR A 5 -6.54 4.47 -2.77
CA TYR A 5 -6.36 3.14 -3.34
C TYR A 5 -4.90 2.72 -3.24
N LEU A 6 -4.67 1.52 -2.72
CA LEU A 6 -3.33 0.97 -2.50
C LEU A 6 -3.21 -0.38 -3.20
N HIS A 7 -2.27 -0.45 -4.13
CA HIS A 7 -1.99 -1.70 -4.86
C HIS A 7 -1.14 -2.66 -4.02
N GLY A 8 -1.03 -3.92 -4.48
CA GLY A 8 -0.17 -4.92 -3.86
C GLY A 8 1.28 -4.84 -4.32
N LEU A 9 2.12 -5.66 -3.69
CA LEU A 9 3.52 -5.80 -4.08
C LEU A 9 3.61 -6.35 -5.52
N GLY A 10 4.49 -5.75 -6.31
CA GLY A 10 4.65 -6.11 -7.73
C GLY A 10 3.57 -5.56 -8.65
N GLN A 11 2.64 -4.80 -8.13
CA GLN A 11 1.60 -4.12 -8.90
C GLN A 11 1.90 -2.62 -9.03
N LYS A 12 1.05 -1.94 -9.78
CA LYS A 12 1.13 -0.49 -10.01
C LYS A 12 -0.24 0.15 -9.73
N PRO A 13 -0.30 1.47 -9.56
CA PRO A 13 -1.57 2.17 -9.33
C PRO A 13 -2.64 1.87 -10.37
N ASN A 14 -2.25 1.62 -11.63
CA ASN A 14 -3.21 1.31 -12.70
C ASN A 14 -4.03 0.04 -12.46
N SER A 15 -3.64 -0.81 -11.50
CA SER A 15 -4.44 -1.98 -11.10
C SER A 15 -5.84 -1.57 -10.60
N TRP A 16 -6.00 -0.36 -10.10
CA TRP A 16 -7.27 0.15 -9.58
C TRP A 16 -8.07 0.97 -10.60
N ASN A 17 -7.51 1.29 -11.76
CA ASN A 17 -8.12 2.22 -12.71
C ASN A 17 -9.54 1.80 -13.12
N ARG A 18 -9.75 0.52 -13.39
CA ARG A 18 -11.05 0.01 -13.78
C ARG A 18 -12.07 0.14 -12.64
N VAL A 19 -11.67 -0.21 -11.43
CA VAL A 19 -12.54 -0.10 -10.24
C VAL A 19 -12.93 1.36 -10.01
N ILE A 20 -11.97 2.26 -10.05
CA ILE A 20 -12.20 3.70 -9.86
C ILE A 20 -13.19 4.22 -10.91
N LYS A 21 -13.02 3.82 -12.17
CA LYS A 21 -13.91 4.22 -13.27
C LYS A 21 -15.33 3.68 -13.07
N GLU A 22 -15.45 2.39 -12.78
CA GLU A 22 -16.75 1.72 -12.64
C GLU A 22 -17.52 2.20 -11.40
N THR A 23 -16.83 2.57 -10.34
CA THR A 23 -17.46 3.06 -9.11
C THR A 23 -17.81 4.55 -9.16
N LYS A 24 -17.40 5.25 -10.22
CA LYS A 24 -17.71 6.68 -10.44
C LYS A 24 -17.25 7.62 -9.32
N VAL A 25 -16.14 7.26 -8.65
CA VAL A 25 -15.56 8.06 -7.56
C VAL A 25 -14.24 8.73 -7.95
N SER A 26 -13.97 8.84 -9.25
CA SER A 26 -12.68 9.31 -9.77
C SER A 26 -12.26 10.69 -9.25
N GLU A 27 -13.21 11.61 -9.13
CA GLU A 27 -12.94 12.98 -8.66
C GLU A 27 -12.49 13.03 -7.19
N SER A 28 -12.92 12.05 -6.39
CA SER A 28 -12.59 11.94 -4.98
C SER A 28 -11.55 10.86 -4.69
N SER A 29 -10.87 10.35 -5.72
CA SER A 29 -9.95 9.23 -5.61
C SER A 29 -8.50 9.68 -5.66
N VAL A 30 -7.68 9.10 -4.78
CA VAL A 30 -6.22 9.19 -4.81
C VAL A 30 -5.68 7.78 -5.01
N ASN A 31 -5.04 7.55 -6.13
CA ASN A 31 -4.49 6.25 -6.49
C ASN A 31 -2.98 6.27 -6.20
N LEU A 32 -2.60 5.78 -5.02
CA LEU A 32 -1.24 5.86 -4.53
C LEU A 32 -0.31 4.86 -5.21
N SER A 33 0.87 5.31 -5.58
CA SER A 33 1.96 4.45 -6.00
C SER A 33 2.86 4.18 -4.80
N LEU A 34 2.91 2.93 -4.35
CA LEU A 34 3.78 2.53 -3.23
C LEU A 34 5.26 2.75 -3.57
N ALA A 35 5.62 2.59 -4.84
CA ALA A 35 6.97 2.86 -5.30
C ALA A 35 7.33 4.35 -5.19
N GLU A 36 6.43 5.24 -5.59
CA GLU A 36 6.68 6.67 -5.54
C GLU A 36 6.76 7.20 -4.11
N ILE A 37 5.88 6.78 -3.22
CA ILE A 37 5.93 7.22 -1.83
C ILE A 37 7.14 6.68 -1.08
N LEU A 38 7.73 5.59 -1.56
CA LEU A 38 8.92 4.97 -0.98
C LEU A 38 10.22 5.46 -1.64
N GLU A 39 10.14 6.31 -2.65
CA GLU A 39 11.30 6.78 -3.39
C GLU A 39 12.33 7.45 -2.47
N GLY A 40 13.58 7.04 -2.58
CA GLY A 40 14.66 7.54 -1.74
C GLY A 40 14.72 6.94 -0.33
N LYS A 41 13.85 6.00 -0.02
CA LYS A 41 13.77 5.32 1.29
C LYS A 41 14.09 3.83 1.13
N SER A 42 14.41 3.18 2.25
CA SER A 42 14.62 1.72 2.26
C SER A 42 13.30 0.98 2.05
N ALA A 43 13.35 -0.11 1.29
CA ALA A 43 12.18 -0.95 1.03
C ALA A 43 11.87 -1.86 2.23
N THR A 44 11.47 -1.25 3.34
CA THR A 44 11.03 -1.93 4.55
C THR A 44 9.56 -1.61 4.81
N TYR A 45 8.85 -2.48 5.51
CA TYR A 45 7.47 -2.22 5.90
C TYR A 45 7.36 -0.95 6.75
N LYS A 46 8.29 -0.75 7.68
CA LYS A 46 8.32 0.44 8.54
C LYS A 46 8.36 1.74 7.74
N GLU A 47 9.27 1.81 6.76
CA GLU A 47 9.41 2.98 5.89
C GLU A 47 8.18 3.17 5.01
N LEU A 48 7.64 2.08 4.47
CA LEU A 48 6.45 2.12 3.65
C LEU A 48 5.22 2.58 4.45
N TYR A 49 5.04 2.05 5.64
CA TYR A 49 3.93 2.45 6.52
C TYR A 49 4.04 3.93 6.92
N SER A 50 5.25 4.39 7.27
CA SER A 50 5.49 5.79 7.61
C SER A 50 5.17 6.73 6.43
N ALA A 51 5.62 6.36 5.23
CA ALA A 51 5.35 7.13 4.01
C ALA A 51 3.85 7.15 3.69
N PHE A 52 3.19 6.01 3.82
CA PHE A 52 1.74 5.90 3.61
C PHE A 52 0.96 6.73 4.64
N SER A 53 1.34 6.67 5.91
CA SER A 53 0.70 7.48 6.96
C SER A 53 0.80 8.97 6.64
N SER A 54 1.95 9.42 6.16
CA SER A 54 2.15 10.81 5.74
C SER A 54 1.21 11.20 4.60
N GLU A 55 0.93 10.29 3.65
CA GLU A 55 -0.03 10.54 2.58
C GLU A 55 -1.46 10.66 3.12
N CYS A 56 -1.84 9.80 4.05
CA CYS A 56 -3.16 9.87 4.70
C CYS A 56 -3.33 11.16 5.50
N ASP A 57 -2.26 11.62 6.14
CA ASP A 57 -2.30 12.81 6.99
C ASP A 57 -2.52 14.11 6.20
N LYS A 58 -2.26 14.10 4.91
CA LYS A 58 -2.55 15.23 4.03
C LYS A 58 -4.05 15.50 3.86
N GLU A 59 -4.88 14.49 4.09
CA GLU A 59 -6.33 14.63 3.99
C GLU A 59 -6.90 15.11 5.32
N ASN A 60 -7.58 16.24 5.30
CA ASN A 60 -8.17 16.83 6.50
C ASN A 60 -9.49 16.18 6.89
N ASP A 61 -10.24 15.70 5.92
CA ASP A 61 -11.50 15.00 6.14
C ASP A 61 -11.29 13.51 6.34
N GLY A 62 -12.37 12.81 6.67
CA GLY A 62 -12.35 11.36 6.76
C GLY A 62 -11.97 10.70 5.43
N ILE A 63 -11.31 9.56 5.51
CA ILE A 63 -10.84 8.81 4.34
C ILE A 63 -11.46 7.42 4.29
N ILE A 64 -11.59 6.91 3.07
CA ILE A 64 -11.95 5.53 2.79
C ILE A 64 -10.72 4.88 2.16
N LEU A 65 -10.27 3.76 2.75
CA LEU A 65 -9.08 3.05 2.28
C LEU A 65 -9.49 1.79 1.53
N CYS A 66 -8.97 1.64 0.33
CA CYS A 66 -9.18 0.48 -0.52
C CYS A 66 -7.81 -0.15 -0.79
N GLY A 67 -7.55 -1.29 -0.20
CA GLY A 67 -6.25 -1.94 -0.29
C GLY A 67 -6.30 -3.35 -0.83
N LEU A 68 -5.30 -3.72 -1.62
CA LEU A 68 -5.11 -5.04 -2.17
C LEU A 68 -3.81 -5.64 -1.66
N SER A 69 -3.87 -6.83 -1.06
CA SER A 69 -2.71 -7.58 -0.56
C SER A 69 -1.86 -6.72 0.42
N LEU A 70 -0.64 -6.36 0.09
CA LEU A 70 0.20 -5.46 0.92
C LEU A 70 -0.51 -4.12 1.19
N GLY A 71 -1.19 -3.57 0.19
CA GLY A 71 -1.99 -2.36 0.35
C GLY A 71 -3.12 -2.54 1.36
N ALA A 72 -3.71 -3.72 1.44
CA ALA A 72 -4.73 -4.04 2.44
C ALA A 72 -4.16 -4.08 3.86
N VAL A 73 -2.94 -4.61 4.03
CA VAL A 73 -2.26 -4.63 5.33
C VAL A 73 -1.94 -3.21 5.80
N LEU A 74 -1.44 -2.36 4.92
CA LEU A 74 -1.18 -0.96 5.22
C LEU A 74 -2.47 -0.24 5.65
N ALA A 75 -3.53 -0.42 4.88
CA ALA A 75 -4.84 0.20 5.15
C ALA A 75 -5.40 -0.23 6.51
N LEU A 76 -5.34 -1.53 6.79
CA LEU A 76 -5.84 -2.07 8.06
C LEU A 76 -5.04 -1.53 9.25
N ASN A 77 -3.72 -1.53 9.17
CA ASN A 77 -2.88 -1.00 10.25
C ASN A 77 -3.13 0.48 10.50
N TYR A 78 -3.26 1.26 9.42
CA TYR A 78 -3.57 2.69 9.55
C TYR A 78 -4.95 2.90 10.21
N ALA A 79 -5.94 2.13 9.84
CA ALA A 79 -7.27 2.22 10.44
C ALA A 79 -7.29 1.86 11.93
N ILE A 80 -6.46 0.90 12.33
CA ILE A 80 -6.29 0.54 13.75
C ILE A 80 -5.66 1.70 14.53
N ASP A 81 -4.66 2.35 13.95
CA ASP A 81 -3.95 3.46 14.59
C ASP A 81 -4.76 4.77 14.57
N HIS A 82 -5.64 4.94 13.57
CA HIS A 82 -6.42 6.17 13.37
C HIS A 82 -7.92 5.88 13.14
N PRO A 83 -8.61 5.29 14.13
CA PRO A 83 -9.99 4.85 13.94
C PRO A 83 -10.99 5.97 13.66
N ASP A 84 -10.70 7.17 14.13
CA ASP A 84 -11.58 8.32 13.91
C ASP A 84 -11.46 8.90 12.50
N LYS A 85 -10.35 8.66 11.84
CA LYS A 85 -10.06 9.20 10.51
C LYS A 85 -10.55 8.29 9.39
N VAL A 86 -10.46 6.98 9.57
CA VAL A 86 -10.85 5.99 8.55
C VAL A 86 -12.34 5.68 8.69
N LYS A 87 -13.12 6.09 7.70
CA LYS A 87 -14.58 5.94 7.71
C LYS A 87 -15.05 4.61 7.13
N ALA A 88 -14.27 4.01 6.26
CA ALA A 88 -14.56 2.69 5.71
C ALA A 88 -13.28 2.04 5.18
N LEU A 89 -13.28 0.72 5.10
CA LEU A 89 -12.21 -0.10 4.56
C LEU A 89 -12.75 -1.07 3.52
N VAL A 90 -12.06 -1.16 2.39
CA VAL A 90 -12.24 -2.23 1.42
C VAL A 90 -10.93 -2.99 1.35
N LEU A 91 -10.92 -4.21 1.85
CA LEU A 91 -9.71 -5.02 1.94
C LEU A 91 -9.86 -6.26 1.07
N ILE A 92 -8.94 -6.42 0.13
CA ILE A 92 -8.90 -7.56 -0.79
C ILE A 92 -7.61 -8.34 -0.53
N ALA A 93 -7.72 -9.64 -0.29
CA ALA A 93 -6.61 -10.56 -0.06
C ALA A 93 -5.65 -10.10 1.07
N ALA A 94 -6.20 -9.47 2.11
CA ALA A 94 -5.42 -9.04 3.27
C ALA A 94 -5.00 -10.24 4.10
N GLN A 95 -3.70 -10.31 4.47
CA GLN A 95 -3.19 -11.25 5.45
C GLN A 95 -2.58 -10.46 6.61
N TYR A 96 -3.36 -10.28 7.66
CA TYR A 96 -2.91 -9.51 8.81
C TYR A 96 -1.86 -10.24 9.64
N LYS A 97 -2.03 -11.56 9.80
CA LYS A 97 -1.05 -12.41 10.47
C LYS A 97 -0.49 -13.40 9.47
N MET A 98 0.73 -13.15 9.02
CA MET A 98 1.46 -14.08 8.17
C MET A 98 2.27 -15.03 9.03
N PRO A 99 2.27 -16.36 8.76
CA PRO A 99 3.16 -17.29 9.48
C PRO A 99 4.61 -16.83 9.39
N LYS A 100 5.34 -16.89 10.51
CA LYS A 100 6.74 -16.44 10.57
C LYS A 100 7.63 -17.10 9.53
N LYS A 101 7.39 -18.38 9.24
CA LYS A 101 8.14 -19.13 8.20
C LYS A 101 7.92 -18.53 6.81
N LEU A 102 6.69 -18.15 6.48
CA LEU A 102 6.37 -17.56 5.19
C LEU A 102 6.98 -16.15 5.07
N MET A 103 6.98 -15.38 6.15
CA MET A 103 7.64 -14.07 6.17
C MET A 103 9.14 -14.19 5.95
N LYS A 104 9.79 -15.19 6.57
CA LYS A 104 11.23 -15.45 6.37
C LYS A 104 11.54 -15.83 4.93
N VAL A 105 10.75 -16.71 4.32
CA VAL A 105 10.91 -17.11 2.92
C VAL A 105 10.75 -15.90 2.01
N GLN A 106 9.75 -15.07 2.25
CA GLN A 106 9.49 -13.86 1.46
C GLN A 106 10.65 -12.86 1.58
N ASN A 107 11.17 -12.65 2.77
CA ASN A 107 12.32 -11.79 3.00
C ASN A 107 13.58 -12.31 2.30
N ILE A 108 13.84 -13.62 2.36
CA ILE A 108 14.96 -14.25 1.66
C ILE A 108 14.82 -14.05 0.15
N LEU A 109 13.63 -14.28 -0.40
CA LEU A 109 13.37 -14.07 -1.83
C LEU A 109 13.63 -12.63 -2.25
N PHE A 110 13.22 -11.66 -1.45
CA PHE A 110 13.46 -10.25 -1.75
C PHE A 110 14.95 -9.90 -1.69
N HIS A 111 15.71 -10.47 -0.74
CA HIS A 111 17.14 -10.23 -0.65
C HIS A 111 17.93 -10.87 -1.81
N LEU A 112 17.47 -12.01 -2.30
CA LEU A 112 18.10 -12.71 -3.44
C LEU A 112 17.69 -12.13 -4.79
N MET A 113 16.64 -11.35 -4.84
CA MET A 113 16.12 -10.78 -6.08
C MET A 113 17.11 -9.75 -6.66
N PRO A 114 17.46 -9.83 -7.96
CA PRO A 114 18.30 -8.81 -8.60
C PRO A 114 17.67 -7.42 -8.50
N ASN A 115 18.50 -6.39 -8.35
CA ASN A 115 18.00 -5.01 -8.28
C ASN A 115 17.14 -4.63 -9.48
N SER A 116 17.50 -5.11 -10.69
CA SER A 116 16.73 -4.87 -11.91
C SER A 116 15.31 -5.43 -11.83
N ALA A 117 15.15 -6.66 -11.32
CA ALA A 117 13.85 -7.28 -11.13
C ALA A 117 13.04 -6.56 -10.04
N PHE A 118 13.70 -6.18 -8.95
CA PHE A 118 13.07 -5.45 -7.86
C PHE A 118 12.60 -4.06 -8.32
N ASN A 119 13.39 -3.37 -9.11
CA ASN A 119 13.03 -2.09 -9.70
C ASN A 119 11.84 -2.19 -10.66
N LYS A 120 11.73 -3.30 -11.42
CA LYS A 120 10.57 -3.56 -12.28
C LYS A 120 9.27 -3.69 -11.47
N MET A 121 9.35 -4.12 -10.23
CA MET A 121 8.22 -4.16 -9.31
C MET A 121 7.90 -2.79 -8.69
N GLY A 122 8.71 -1.77 -8.97
CA GLY A 122 8.50 -0.41 -8.52
C GLY A 122 9.12 -0.07 -7.17
N PHE A 123 10.01 -0.90 -6.64
CA PHE A 123 10.67 -0.67 -5.35
C PHE A 123 12.18 -0.59 -5.50
N LYS A 124 12.83 0.18 -4.61
CA LYS A 124 14.27 0.11 -4.42
C LYS A 124 14.60 -0.92 -3.34
N LYS A 125 15.59 -1.76 -3.62
CA LYS A 125 16.07 -2.72 -2.65
C LYS A 125 16.73 -1.99 -1.47
N ALA A 126 16.46 -2.43 -0.26
CA ALA A 126 17.16 -1.92 0.93
C ALA A 126 18.63 -2.35 0.88
N ASP A 127 19.52 -1.41 1.20
CA ASP A 127 20.96 -1.69 1.28
C ASP A 127 21.31 -2.47 2.55
#